data_75f3e3bb825834b73878fdb8c77e862f
#
_entry.id   75f3e3bb825834b73878fdb8c77e862f
#
_cell.length_a   1.000
_cell.length_b   1.000
_cell.length_c   1.000
_cell.angle_alpha   90.00
_cell.angle_beta   90.00
_cell.angle_gamma   90.00
#
_symmetry.space_group_name_H-M   'P 1'
#
loop_
_entity.id
_entity.type
_entity.pdbx_description
1 polymer ?
#
loop_
_entity_poly.entity_id
_entity_poly.type
_entity_poly.pdbx_seq_one_letter_code
_entity_poly.pdbx_strand_id
1 'polypeptide(L)'
;MGSFENVLSSVNEDCRLLCPECSQERKKKNVKTLSVTITENGKVYHCHHCGASGKVPYAGSVIREIKPVRLPPETEPGLVERFLKSRGIEPSKVMSYPVIGGRKFFRGQQDEIEAVGFVYGTPGEITAVKWRGLETKAFTQDGAAQEFYGIHQLPKDVDQLVICEGECDALALNSIGIPAVSVPNGAPQKVSRKQVDPSDDGKYGYVWAARETIEKASRIILATDMDDPGEALAEELARRIGRAKCWRVTFPGKDANDTLLEHGAEALQKAIDEA
;
A
#
# COMPACT_ATOMS: atom_id res chain seq x y z
N MET A 1 24.32 -7.10 21.95
CA MET A 1 23.53 -6.05 21.26
C MET A 1 22.23 -5.90 22.02
N GLY A 2 21.87 -4.71 22.52
CA GLY A 2 20.60 -4.48 23.20
C GLY A 2 19.48 -4.49 22.17
N SER A 3 18.41 -5.25 22.40
CA SER A 3 17.24 -5.20 21.56
C SER A 3 16.57 -3.83 21.69
N PHE A 4 15.84 -3.36 20.68
CA PHE A 4 15.03 -2.14 20.76
C PHE A 4 14.04 -2.18 21.92
N GLU A 5 13.54 -3.34 22.28
CA GLU A 5 12.67 -3.54 23.44
C GLU A 5 13.32 -3.06 24.73
N ASN A 6 14.59 -3.44 24.96
CA ASN A 6 15.32 -3.03 26.16
C ASN A 6 15.56 -1.50 26.20
N VAL A 7 15.95 -0.91 25.06
CA VAL A 7 16.21 0.54 24.97
C VAL A 7 14.92 1.34 25.13
N LEU A 8 13.81 0.84 24.68
CA LEU A 8 12.52 1.52 24.69
C LEU A 8 11.69 1.23 25.95
N SER A 9 12.07 0.27 26.78
CA SER A 9 11.30 -0.13 27.97
C SER A 9 11.00 1.04 28.93
N SER A 10 11.98 1.92 29.13
CA SER A 10 11.89 3.08 30.05
C SER A 10 11.40 4.38 29.40
N VAL A 11 11.09 4.39 28.10
CA VAL A 11 10.68 5.59 27.38
C VAL A 11 9.18 5.80 27.56
N ASN A 12 8.76 6.95 28.09
CA ASN A 12 7.36 7.29 28.37
C ASN A 12 6.87 8.53 27.63
N GLU A 13 7.73 9.19 26.85
CA GLU A 13 7.42 10.38 26.06
C GLU A 13 8.19 10.36 24.73
N ASP A 14 7.75 11.18 23.79
CA ASP A 14 8.43 11.32 22.50
C ASP A 14 9.84 11.84 22.71
N CYS A 15 10.82 11.12 22.19
CA CYS A 15 12.24 11.46 22.41
C CYS A 15 13.17 11.01 21.30
N ARG A 16 14.43 11.40 21.41
CA ARG A 16 15.52 10.86 20.58
C ARG A 16 16.55 10.13 21.42
N LEU A 17 16.94 8.95 20.97
CA LEU A 17 17.88 8.05 21.64
C LEU A 17 19.07 7.68 20.75
N LEU A 18 20.04 7.03 21.34
CA LEU A 18 21.10 6.33 20.61
C LEU A 18 20.50 5.06 19.98
N CYS A 19 20.75 4.84 18.70
CA CYS A 19 20.27 3.62 18.04
C CYS A 19 21.07 2.40 18.52
N PRO A 20 20.45 1.34 19.00
CA PRO A 20 21.16 0.15 19.47
C PRO A 20 21.91 -0.60 18.37
N GLU A 21 21.47 -0.47 17.11
CA GLU A 21 22.12 -1.14 15.97
C GLU A 21 23.34 -0.40 15.44
N CYS A 22 23.29 0.92 15.34
CA CYS A 22 24.34 1.65 14.62
C CYS A 22 25.14 2.65 15.44
N SER A 23 24.77 2.92 16.70
CA SER A 23 25.46 3.96 17.48
C SER A 23 26.93 3.63 17.79
N GLN A 24 27.25 2.36 17.97
CA GLN A 24 28.61 1.91 18.33
C GLN A 24 29.57 1.88 17.13
N GLU A 25 29.06 1.72 15.92
CA GLU A 25 29.84 1.59 14.69
C GLU A 25 30.05 2.93 13.97
N ARG A 26 29.40 4.00 14.44
CA ARG A 26 29.49 5.34 13.83
C ARG A 26 30.71 6.13 14.30
N LYS A 27 31.22 7.00 13.45
CA LYS A 27 32.27 7.99 13.82
C LYS A 27 31.80 8.90 14.98
N LYS A 28 30.51 9.30 14.97
CA LYS A 28 29.90 10.15 16.02
C LYS A 28 28.95 9.29 16.89
N LYS A 29 29.52 8.56 17.84
CA LYS A 29 28.78 7.58 18.67
C LYS A 29 27.68 8.19 19.55
N ASN A 30 27.82 9.46 19.97
CA ASN A 30 26.92 10.11 20.92
C ASN A 30 25.74 10.87 20.26
N VAL A 31 25.57 10.79 18.93
CA VAL A 31 24.47 11.47 18.25
C VAL A 31 23.21 10.63 18.37
N LYS A 32 22.14 11.19 18.93
CA LYS A 32 20.83 10.56 19.08
C LYS A 32 20.09 10.58 17.74
N THR A 33 20.09 9.47 17.02
CA THR A 33 19.47 9.35 15.70
C THR A 33 18.20 8.50 15.68
N LEU A 34 17.87 7.83 16.77
CA LEU A 34 16.66 7.04 16.93
C LEU A 34 15.55 7.96 17.47
N SER A 35 14.59 8.35 16.64
CA SER A 35 13.36 8.98 17.09
C SER A 35 12.40 7.93 17.63
N VAL A 36 11.74 8.23 18.73
CA VAL A 36 10.72 7.40 19.36
C VAL A 36 9.48 8.23 19.54
N THR A 37 8.36 7.71 19.10
CA THR A 37 7.04 8.33 19.26
C THR A 37 6.14 7.40 20.06
N ILE A 38 5.52 7.93 21.09
CA ILE A 38 4.56 7.22 21.93
C ILE A 38 3.21 7.20 21.21
N THR A 39 2.62 6.03 21.11
CA THR A 39 1.29 5.83 20.52
C THR A 39 0.38 5.10 21.52
N GLU A 40 -0.91 5.09 21.27
CA GLU A 40 -1.87 4.38 22.13
C GLU A 40 -1.57 2.87 22.30
N ASN A 41 -0.88 2.26 21.31
CA ASN A 41 -0.68 0.81 21.23
C ASN A 41 0.77 0.38 21.32
N GLY A 42 1.68 1.26 21.76
CA GLY A 42 3.11 0.96 21.85
C GLY A 42 3.98 2.14 21.44
N LYS A 43 5.26 1.89 21.31
CA LYS A 43 6.30 2.86 20.99
C LYS A 43 6.78 2.61 19.57
N VAL A 44 6.60 3.58 18.67
CA VAL A 44 7.09 3.52 17.29
C VAL A 44 8.47 4.17 17.24
N TYR A 45 9.41 3.57 16.54
CA TYR A 45 10.75 4.11 16.43
C TYR A 45 11.25 4.13 14.98
N HIS A 46 12.10 5.11 14.69
CA HIS A 46 12.82 5.22 13.42
C HIS A 46 14.22 5.80 13.62
N CYS A 47 15.23 5.11 13.10
CA CYS A 47 16.59 5.61 13.12
C CYS A 47 16.93 6.36 11.82
N HIS A 48 17.18 7.66 11.92
CA HIS A 48 17.53 8.52 10.79
C HIS A 48 18.94 8.27 10.20
N HIS A 49 19.72 7.35 10.78
CA HIS A 49 21.05 7.01 10.29
C HIS A 49 21.08 5.66 9.54
N CYS A 50 20.60 4.60 10.16
CA CYS A 50 20.63 3.25 9.56
C CYS A 50 19.27 2.81 8.97
N GLY A 51 18.20 3.61 9.15
CA GLY A 51 16.88 3.29 8.65
C GLY A 51 16.12 2.24 9.49
N ALA A 52 16.73 1.73 10.57
CA ALA A 52 16.04 0.78 11.44
C ALA A 52 14.73 1.39 11.97
N SER A 53 13.62 0.72 11.81
CA SER A 53 12.29 1.19 12.25
C SER A 53 11.46 0.02 12.71
N GLY A 54 10.48 0.30 13.58
CA GLY A 54 9.59 -0.72 14.08
C GLY A 54 8.67 -0.20 15.17
N LYS A 55 7.96 -1.13 15.80
CA LYS A 55 7.06 -0.87 16.91
C LYS A 55 7.33 -1.85 18.05
N VAL A 56 7.41 -1.32 19.26
CA VAL A 56 7.44 -2.12 20.50
C VAL A 56 6.07 -1.94 21.17
N PRO A 57 5.22 -2.96 21.22
CA PRO A 57 3.93 -2.89 21.87
C PRO A 57 4.11 -2.76 23.39
N TYR A 58 3.15 -2.17 24.10
CA TYR A 58 3.13 -2.22 25.56
C TYR A 58 2.91 -3.66 26.04
N ALA A 59 3.59 -4.05 27.13
CA ALA A 59 3.33 -5.34 27.77
C ALA A 59 1.85 -5.43 28.16
N GLY A 60 1.15 -6.44 27.64
CA GLY A 60 -0.29 -6.60 27.84
C GLY A 60 -1.17 -5.83 26.84
N SER A 61 -0.59 -5.14 25.85
CA SER A 61 -1.38 -4.65 24.73
C SER A 61 -1.92 -5.84 23.93
N VAL A 62 -3.19 -6.11 24.12
CA VAL A 62 -3.95 -7.04 23.28
C VAL A 62 -3.73 -6.61 21.84
N ILE A 63 -3.34 -7.55 20.96
CA ILE A 63 -3.46 -7.34 19.52
C ILE A 63 -4.89 -6.83 19.32
N ARG A 64 -5.04 -5.56 18.97
CA ARG A 64 -6.39 -5.03 18.73
C ARG A 64 -6.98 -5.89 17.63
N GLU A 65 -8.04 -6.62 17.96
CA GLU A 65 -8.93 -7.17 16.95
C GLU A 65 -9.22 -6.06 15.95
N ILE A 66 -8.93 -6.30 14.69
CA ILE A 66 -9.24 -5.33 13.63
C ILE A 66 -10.75 -5.20 13.65
N LYS A 67 -11.25 -4.12 14.23
CA LYS A 67 -12.68 -3.87 14.25
C LYS A 67 -13.12 -3.66 12.81
N PRO A 68 -14.15 -4.37 12.34
CA PRO A 68 -14.69 -4.16 11.01
C PRO A 68 -14.99 -2.67 10.81
N VAL A 69 -14.55 -2.13 9.70
CA VAL A 69 -14.85 -0.75 9.34
C VAL A 69 -16.30 -0.68 8.88
N ARG A 70 -17.06 0.24 9.46
CA ARG A 70 -18.41 0.52 8.99
C ARG A 70 -18.35 1.55 7.87
N LEU A 71 -18.96 1.22 6.74
CA LEU A 71 -19.14 2.20 5.68
C LEU A 71 -20.08 3.32 6.14
N PRO A 72 -19.93 4.54 5.61
CA PRO A 72 -20.90 5.60 5.85
C PRO A 72 -22.30 5.15 5.39
N PRO A 73 -23.34 5.55 6.12
CA PRO A 73 -24.73 5.14 5.81
C PRO A 73 -25.22 5.66 4.46
N GLU A 74 -24.68 6.78 4.02
CA GLU A 74 -24.97 7.40 2.73
C GLU A 74 -23.71 7.43 1.90
N THR A 75 -23.80 6.92 0.68
CA THR A 75 -22.76 7.03 -0.34
C THR A 75 -23.28 7.93 -1.45
N GLU A 76 -22.36 8.68 -2.06
CA GLU A 76 -22.67 9.58 -3.18
C GLU A 76 -22.14 8.98 -4.48
N PRO A 77 -22.93 8.15 -5.20
CA PRO A 77 -22.48 7.50 -6.43
C PRO A 77 -21.99 8.49 -7.50
N GLY A 78 -22.59 9.67 -7.55
CA GLY A 78 -22.17 10.74 -8.47
C GLY A 78 -20.72 11.22 -8.25
N LEU A 79 -20.20 11.16 -7.01
CA LEU A 79 -18.79 11.47 -6.73
C LEU A 79 -17.87 10.41 -7.33
N VAL A 80 -18.22 9.13 -7.18
CA VAL A 80 -17.46 8.00 -7.73
C VAL A 80 -17.42 8.10 -9.26
N GLU A 81 -18.57 8.34 -9.89
CA GLU A 81 -18.66 8.47 -11.34
C GLU A 81 -17.80 9.63 -11.87
N ARG A 82 -17.90 10.81 -11.24
CA ARG A 82 -17.09 11.98 -11.58
C ARG A 82 -15.60 11.68 -11.46
N PHE A 83 -15.21 11.06 -10.36
CA PHE A 83 -13.84 10.70 -10.09
C PHE A 83 -13.29 9.71 -11.13
N LEU A 84 -13.98 8.60 -11.39
CA LEU A 84 -13.55 7.59 -12.35
C LEU A 84 -13.42 8.19 -13.77
N LYS A 85 -14.40 8.98 -14.20
CA LYS A 85 -14.35 9.69 -15.50
C LYS A 85 -13.16 10.65 -15.58
N SER A 86 -12.83 11.36 -14.50
CA SER A 86 -11.66 12.24 -14.45
C SER A 86 -10.33 11.48 -14.56
N ARG A 87 -10.36 10.15 -14.32
CA ARG A 87 -9.23 9.22 -14.46
C ARG A 87 -9.23 8.44 -15.77
N GLY A 88 -10.13 8.79 -16.71
CA GLY A 88 -10.28 8.05 -17.96
C GLY A 88 -10.86 6.64 -17.81
N ILE A 89 -11.40 6.34 -16.64
CA ILE A 89 -11.94 5.02 -16.30
C ILE A 89 -13.47 5.05 -16.51
N GLU A 90 -13.96 4.17 -17.38
CA GLU A 90 -15.40 4.02 -17.60
C GLU A 90 -16.04 3.30 -16.39
N PRO A 91 -16.95 3.95 -15.64
CA PRO A 91 -17.51 3.40 -14.40
C PRO A 91 -18.16 2.03 -14.58
N SER A 92 -18.85 1.81 -15.69
CA SER A 92 -19.55 0.55 -15.99
C SER A 92 -18.61 -0.66 -16.08
N LYS A 93 -17.33 -0.43 -16.38
CA LYS A 93 -16.30 -1.48 -16.50
C LYS A 93 -15.72 -1.93 -15.15
N VAL A 94 -15.87 -1.12 -14.12
CA VAL A 94 -15.27 -1.36 -12.79
C VAL A 94 -16.32 -1.42 -11.67
N MET A 95 -17.58 -1.62 -12.00
CA MET A 95 -18.70 -1.67 -11.03
C MET A 95 -18.55 -2.74 -9.94
N SER A 96 -17.83 -3.83 -10.21
CA SER A 96 -17.55 -4.88 -9.23
C SER A 96 -16.50 -4.47 -8.19
N TYR A 97 -15.70 -3.42 -8.48
CA TYR A 97 -14.66 -2.94 -7.57
C TYR A 97 -15.26 -1.99 -6.54
N PRO A 98 -14.98 -2.20 -5.25
CA PRO A 98 -15.64 -1.47 -4.19
C PRO A 98 -15.04 -0.07 -4.02
N VAL A 99 -15.61 0.90 -4.73
CA VAL A 99 -15.32 2.34 -4.59
C VAL A 99 -16.58 3.04 -4.08
N ILE A 100 -16.43 3.87 -3.08
CA ILE A 100 -17.53 4.67 -2.49
C ILE A 100 -17.20 6.16 -2.57
N GLY A 101 -18.22 7.00 -2.60
CA GLY A 101 -18.09 8.47 -2.57
C GLY A 101 -18.74 9.04 -1.31
N GLY A 102 -18.22 10.15 -0.82
CA GLY A 102 -18.82 10.85 0.32
C GLY A 102 -17.90 11.95 0.86
N ARG A 103 -18.35 12.57 1.96
CA ARG A 103 -17.52 13.56 2.67
C ARG A 103 -16.69 12.86 3.74
N LYS A 104 -15.41 13.24 3.86
CA LYS A 104 -14.48 12.67 4.82
C LYS A 104 -13.62 13.75 5.45
N PHE A 105 -13.39 13.64 6.77
CA PHE A 105 -12.50 14.53 7.49
C PHE A 105 -11.03 14.16 7.24
N PHE A 106 -10.24 15.15 6.82
CA PHE A 106 -8.81 15.02 6.60
C PHE A 106 -8.03 15.85 7.61
N ARG A 107 -7.30 15.21 8.49
CA ARG A 107 -6.53 15.88 9.56
C ARG A 107 -5.56 16.94 9.03
N GLY A 108 -4.92 16.69 7.90
CA GLY A 108 -3.98 17.64 7.29
C GLY A 108 -4.64 18.92 6.77
N GLN A 109 -5.94 18.90 6.51
CA GLN A 109 -6.73 20.03 6.02
C GLN A 109 -7.66 20.61 7.11
N GLN A 110 -7.81 19.91 8.22
CA GLN A 110 -8.71 20.26 9.33
C GLN A 110 -10.17 20.46 8.87
N ASP A 111 -10.60 19.76 7.82
CA ASP A 111 -11.94 19.91 7.23
C ASP A 111 -12.46 18.59 6.66
N GLU A 112 -13.78 18.54 6.45
CA GLU A 112 -14.46 17.51 5.68
C GLU A 112 -14.59 17.93 4.22
N ILE A 113 -14.00 17.14 3.34
CA ILE A 113 -14.02 17.39 1.89
C ILE A 113 -14.65 16.22 1.15
N GLU A 114 -15.08 16.46 -0.08
CA GLU A 114 -15.50 15.41 -1.01
C GLU A 114 -14.34 14.45 -1.28
N ALA A 115 -14.63 13.16 -1.16
CA ALA A 115 -13.61 12.12 -1.29
C ALA A 115 -14.20 10.84 -1.89
N VAL A 116 -13.32 10.05 -2.48
CA VAL A 116 -13.61 8.65 -2.82
C VAL A 116 -12.85 7.72 -1.88
N GLY A 117 -13.49 6.64 -1.51
CA GLY A 117 -12.92 5.60 -0.65
C GLY A 117 -12.78 4.28 -1.41
N PHE A 118 -11.57 3.74 -1.43
CA PHE A 118 -11.28 2.41 -1.93
C PHE A 118 -11.45 1.42 -0.78
N VAL A 119 -12.39 0.50 -0.91
CA VAL A 119 -12.78 -0.42 0.17
C VAL A 119 -12.00 -1.72 0.07
N TYR A 120 -11.41 -2.15 1.18
CA TYR A 120 -10.69 -3.41 1.34
C TYR A 120 -11.52 -4.38 2.17
N GLY A 121 -11.40 -5.66 1.89
CA GLY A 121 -12.18 -6.73 2.51
C GLY A 121 -13.28 -7.25 1.61
N THR A 122 -14.11 -8.12 2.18
CA THR A 122 -15.26 -8.70 1.51
C THR A 122 -16.57 -8.02 1.94
N PRO A 123 -17.65 -8.16 1.17
CA PRO A 123 -18.97 -7.72 1.62
C PRO A 123 -19.33 -8.37 2.97
N GLY A 124 -19.48 -7.55 4.01
CA GLY A 124 -19.73 -7.99 5.38
C GLY A 124 -18.52 -8.04 6.30
N GLU A 125 -17.30 -8.02 5.77
CA GLU A 125 -16.04 -7.97 6.55
C GLU A 125 -15.07 -6.96 5.93
N ILE A 126 -15.37 -5.67 6.10
CA ILE A 126 -14.55 -4.59 5.58
C ILE A 126 -13.39 -4.35 6.56
N THR A 127 -12.17 -4.47 6.08
CA THR A 127 -10.94 -4.31 6.87
C THR A 127 -10.41 -2.89 6.84
N ALA A 128 -10.58 -2.18 5.72
CA ALA A 128 -10.16 -0.79 5.59
C ALA A 128 -10.93 -0.03 4.51
N VAL A 129 -10.89 1.29 4.61
CA VAL A 129 -11.25 2.22 3.52
C VAL A 129 -10.12 3.23 3.39
N LYS A 130 -9.47 3.29 2.23
CA LYS A 130 -8.50 4.33 1.90
C LYS A 130 -9.20 5.46 1.18
N TRP A 131 -9.23 6.62 1.81
CA TRP A 131 -9.90 7.82 1.30
C TRP A 131 -8.93 8.74 0.58
N ARG A 132 -9.35 9.22 -0.57
CA ARG A 132 -8.66 10.23 -1.36
C ARG A 132 -9.57 11.42 -1.60
N GLY A 133 -9.10 12.63 -1.28
CA GLY A 133 -9.81 13.88 -1.62
C GLY A 133 -9.92 14.05 -3.13
N LEU A 134 -11.09 14.53 -3.61
CA LEU A 134 -11.31 14.72 -5.05
C LEU A 134 -10.44 15.84 -5.62
N GLU A 135 -10.47 16.99 -4.99
CA GLU A 135 -9.78 18.20 -5.46
C GLU A 135 -8.35 18.33 -4.93
N THR A 136 -7.99 17.49 -3.98
CA THR A 136 -6.68 17.53 -3.32
C THR A 136 -5.99 16.18 -3.35
N LYS A 137 -4.67 16.17 -3.24
CA LYS A 137 -3.90 14.93 -3.04
C LYS A 137 -3.88 14.52 -1.55
N ALA A 138 -4.98 14.78 -0.81
CA ALA A 138 -5.09 14.37 0.57
C ALA A 138 -5.51 12.90 0.65
N PHE A 139 -4.91 12.17 1.60
CA PHE A 139 -5.21 10.78 1.88
C PHE A 139 -5.47 10.60 3.38
N THR A 140 -6.42 9.74 3.70
CA THR A 140 -6.64 9.24 5.06
C THR A 140 -7.16 7.80 4.97
N GLN A 141 -7.11 7.07 6.09
CA GLN A 141 -7.52 5.67 6.10
C GLN A 141 -8.30 5.34 7.37
N ASP A 142 -9.38 4.60 7.22
CA ASP A 142 -10.07 3.91 8.30
C ASP A 142 -9.65 2.44 8.27
N GLY A 143 -9.41 1.85 9.44
CA GLY A 143 -8.98 0.46 9.54
C GLY A 143 -7.55 0.20 9.07
N ALA A 144 -7.26 -1.05 8.72
CA ALA A 144 -5.94 -1.50 8.27
C ALA A 144 -6.06 -2.34 6.99
N ALA A 145 -5.59 -1.80 5.88
CA ALA A 145 -5.50 -2.53 4.61
C ALA A 145 -4.35 -3.54 4.70
N GLN A 146 -4.68 -4.83 4.75
CA GLN A 146 -3.72 -5.94 4.91
C GLN A 146 -3.73 -6.91 3.74
N GLU A 147 -4.38 -6.54 2.65
CA GLU A 147 -4.50 -7.33 1.42
C GLU A 147 -4.33 -6.44 0.20
N PHE A 148 -4.19 -7.02 -0.97
CA PHE A 148 -4.24 -6.24 -2.21
C PHE A 148 -5.65 -5.70 -2.46
N TYR A 149 -5.74 -4.45 -2.89
CA TYR A 149 -7.00 -3.91 -3.40
C TYR A 149 -7.43 -4.65 -4.67
N GLY A 150 -8.69 -5.03 -4.75
CA GLY A 150 -9.23 -5.74 -5.91
C GLY A 150 -8.99 -7.25 -5.91
N ILE A 151 -8.36 -7.82 -4.88
CA ILE A 151 -8.04 -9.27 -4.84
C ILE A 151 -9.30 -10.15 -4.90
N HIS A 152 -10.40 -9.72 -4.27
CA HIS A 152 -11.68 -10.45 -4.23
C HIS A 152 -12.51 -10.31 -5.51
N GLN A 153 -12.13 -9.39 -6.40
CA GLN A 153 -12.79 -9.17 -7.69
C GLN A 153 -12.10 -9.88 -8.84
N LEU A 154 -10.95 -10.50 -8.60
CA LEU A 154 -10.24 -11.27 -9.62
C LEU A 154 -11.05 -12.47 -10.09
N PRO A 155 -10.96 -12.83 -11.38
CA PRO A 155 -11.45 -14.12 -11.87
C PRO A 155 -10.82 -15.29 -11.08
N LYS A 156 -11.55 -16.41 -10.99
CA LYS A 156 -11.04 -17.60 -10.26
C LYS A 156 -9.75 -18.17 -10.85
N ASP A 157 -9.62 -18.10 -12.16
CA ASP A 157 -8.49 -18.62 -12.91
C ASP A 157 -7.76 -17.46 -13.58
N VAL A 158 -6.83 -16.84 -12.83
CA VAL A 158 -5.97 -15.76 -13.34
C VAL A 158 -4.62 -16.37 -13.71
N ASP A 159 -4.35 -16.48 -15.00
CA ASP A 159 -3.05 -16.93 -15.49
C ASP A 159 -2.00 -15.82 -15.45
N GLN A 160 -2.39 -14.59 -15.82
CA GLN A 160 -1.56 -13.39 -15.73
C GLN A 160 -2.16 -12.40 -14.74
N LEU A 161 -1.41 -12.03 -13.71
CA LEU A 161 -1.82 -11.03 -12.70
C LEU A 161 -0.92 -9.81 -12.78
N VAL A 162 -1.52 -8.63 -12.85
CA VAL A 162 -0.80 -7.35 -12.76
C VAL A 162 -0.87 -6.80 -11.35
N ILE A 163 0.26 -6.36 -10.79
CA ILE A 163 0.35 -5.75 -9.46
C ILE A 163 0.80 -4.31 -9.60
N CYS A 164 -0.07 -3.37 -9.23
CA CYS A 164 0.14 -1.92 -9.31
C CYS A 164 0.51 -1.31 -7.96
N GLU A 165 0.99 -0.06 -7.99
CA GLU A 165 1.21 0.73 -6.78
C GLU A 165 -0.09 1.34 -6.25
N GLY A 166 -0.91 1.96 -7.10
CA GLY A 166 -2.13 2.69 -6.74
C GLY A 166 -3.42 1.99 -7.13
N GLU A 167 -4.50 2.29 -6.40
CA GLU A 167 -5.83 1.73 -6.68
C GLU A 167 -6.37 2.21 -8.04
N CYS A 168 -6.05 3.45 -8.44
CA CYS A 168 -6.45 3.98 -9.74
C CYS A 168 -5.78 3.23 -10.90
N ASP A 169 -4.53 2.78 -10.72
CA ASP A 169 -3.80 2.01 -11.72
C ASP A 169 -4.44 0.63 -11.92
N ALA A 170 -4.76 -0.04 -10.81
CA ALA A 170 -5.47 -1.30 -10.87
C ALA A 170 -6.84 -1.15 -11.54
N LEU A 171 -7.61 -0.10 -11.21
CA LEU A 171 -8.89 0.17 -11.85
C LEU A 171 -8.74 0.51 -13.33
N ALA A 172 -7.70 1.26 -13.74
CA ALA A 172 -7.42 1.56 -15.14
C ALA A 172 -7.20 0.28 -15.96
N LEU A 173 -6.38 -0.63 -15.48
CA LEU A 173 -6.12 -1.93 -16.11
C LEU A 173 -7.38 -2.81 -16.13
N ASN A 174 -8.09 -2.91 -15.03
CA ASN A 174 -9.33 -3.68 -14.97
C ASN A 174 -10.41 -3.11 -15.90
N SER A 175 -10.44 -1.81 -16.15
CA SER A 175 -11.40 -1.17 -17.06
C SER A 175 -11.21 -1.59 -18.52
N ILE A 176 -10.01 -2.04 -18.89
CA ILE A 176 -9.69 -2.59 -20.21
C ILE A 176 -9.62 -4.11 -20.23
N GLY A 177 -10.03 -4.78 -19.14
CA GLY A 177 -10.14 -6.24 -19.05
C GLY A 177 -8.86 -6.95 -18.61
N ILE A 178 -7.85 -6.25 -18.13
CA ILE A 178 -6.62 -6.84 -17.61
C ILE A 178 -6.73 -7.06 -16.10
N PRO A 179 -6.66 -8.31 -15.58
CA PRO A 179 -6.73 -8.59 -14.15
C PRO A 179 -5.60 -7.91 -13.38
N ALA A 180 -5.94 -6.95 -12.53
CA ALA A 180 -4.97 -6.17 -11.78
C ALA A 180 -5.42 -5.94 -10.33
N VAL A 181 -4.43 -5.85 -9.44
CA VAL A 181 -4.58 -5.51 -8.02
C VAL A 181 -3.60 -4.41 -7.66
N SER A 182 -3.82 -3.67 -6.57
CA SER A 182 -2.81 -2.73 -6.07
C SER A 182 -2.36 -3.04 -4.66
N VAL A 183 -1.13 -2.62 -4.34
CA VAL A 183 -0.59 -2.76 -2.99
C VAL A 183 -1.33 -1.86 -2.00
N PRO A 184 -1.53 -2.29 -0.74
CA PRO A 184 -2.26 -1.49 0.26
C PRO A 184 -1.43 -0.31 0.80
N ASN A 185 -0.12 -0.36 0.66
CA ASN A 185 0.80 0.63 1.24
C ASN A 185 1.65 1.26 0.14
N GLY A 186 2.07 2.50 0.34
CA GLY A 186 2.95 3.19 -0.61
C GLY A 186 4.32 2.53 -0.77
N ALA A 187 4.99 2.85 -1.89
CA ALA A 187 6.31 2.34 -2.23
C ALA A 187 7.38 2.67 -1.17
N PRO A 188 8.36 1.79 -0.98
CA PRO A 188 9.53 2.09 -0.15
C PRO A 188 10.48 3.02 -0.89
N GLN A 189 11.21 3.86 -0.17
CA GLN A 189 12.22 4.73 -0.78
C GLN A 189 13.44 3.96 -1.33
N LYS A 190 13.69 2.75 -0.80
CA LYS A 190 14.81 1.90 -1.18
C LYS A 190 14.50 0.44 -0.90
N VAL A 191 15.10 -0.44 -1.66
CA VAL A 191 15.07 -1.89 -1.41
C VAL A 191 15.71 -2.23 -0.08
N SER A 192 15.05 -3.08 0.70
CA SER A 192 15.56 -3.54 1.99
C SER A 192 16.78 -4.44 1.80
N ARG A 193 17.80 -4.28 2.66
CA ARG A 193 18.95 -5.18 2.71
C ARG A 193 18.69 -6.43 3.57
N LYS A 194 17.57 -6.47 4.31
CA LYS A 194 17.19 -7.63 5.12
C LYS A 194 16.84 -8.81 4.22
N GLN A 195 17.18 -10.00 4.66
CA GLN A 195 16.65 -11.22 4.06
C GLN A 195 15.13 -11.24 4.22
N VAL A 196 14.42 -11.73 3.22
CA VAL A 196 12.97 -11.92 3.30
C VAL A 196 12.68 -13.12 4.19
N ASP A 197 11.95 -12.87 5.27
CA ASP A 197 11.44 -13.89 6.18
C ASP A 197 9.93 -13.73 6.31
N PRO A 198 9.13 -14.69 5.79
CA PRO A 198 7.67 -14.60 5.84
C PRO A 198 7.09 -14.43 7.25
N SER A 199 7.80 -14.91 8.28
CA SER A 199 7.35 -14.82 9.68
C SER A 199 7.55 -13.44 10.30
N ASP A 200 8.42 -12.60 9.71
CA ASP A 200 8.76 -11.24 10.19
C ASP A 200 8.61 -10.17 9.08
N ASP A 201 7.67 -10.37 8.17
CA ASP A 201 7.49 -9.50 7.00
C ASP A 201 6.16 -8.74 7.03
N GLY A 202 5.83 -8.17 8.18
CA GLY A 202 4.54 -7.50 8.41
C GLY A 202 4.20 -6.41 7.40
N LYS A 203 5.19 -5.65 6.89
CA LYS A 203 4.97 -4.62 5.87
C LYS A 203 4.40 -5.20 4.56
N TYR A 204 4.80 -6.40 4.19
CA TYR A 204 4.40 -7.09 2.96
C TYR A 204 3.52 -8.31 3.24
N GLY A 205 2.90 -8.37 4.41
CA GLY A 205 1.99 -9.45 4.82
C GLY A 205 0.90 -9.75 3.80
N TYR A 206 0.46 -8.73 3.05
CA TYR A 206 -0.50 -8.86 1.97
C TYR A 206 -0.03 -9.76 0.81
N VAL A 207 1.28 -9.84 0.54
CA VAL A 207 1.85 -10.76 -0.47
C VAL A 207 1.69 -12.20 0.00
N TRP A 208 1.97 -12.45 1.28
CA TRP A 208 1.85 -13.77 1.88
C TRP A 208 0.38 -14.21 2.02
N ALA A 209 -0.52 -13.29 2.35
CA ALA A 209 -1.95 -13.53 2.37
C ALA A 209 -2.51 -13.91 0.99
N ALA A 210 -1.98 -13.33 -0.09
CA ALA A 210 -2.38 -13.60 -1.46
C ALA A 210 -1.61 -14.76 -2.13
N ARG A 211 -0.83 -15.55 -1.36
CA ARG A 211 0.10 -16.55 -1.89
C ARG A 211 -0.57 -17.56 -2.83
N GLU A 212 -1.74 -18.04 -2.48
CA GLU A 212 -2.48 -19.00 -3.32
C GLU A 212 -2.80 -18.42 -4.71
N THR A 213 -3.28 -17.18 -4.78
CA THR A 213 -3.56 -16.48 -6.04
C THR A 213 -2.29 -16.26 -6.85
N ILE A 214 -1.21 -15.81 -6.18
CA ILE A 214 0.09 -15.58 -6.81
C ILE A 214 0.69 -16.90 -7.34
N GLU A 215 0.56 -18.00 -6.63
CA GLU A 215 1.09 -19.30 -7.05
C GLU A 215 0.34 -19.87 -8.26
N LYS A 216 -0.96 -19.66 -8.37
CA LYS A 216 -1.78 -20.08 -9.51
C LYS A 216 -1.44 -19.33 -10.80
N ALA A 217 -1.16 -18.04 -10.72
CA ALA A 217 -0.79 -17.27 -11.88
C ALA A 217 0.55 -17.73 -12.44
N SER A 218 0.65 -17.97 -13.73
CA SER A 218 1.91 -18.34 -14.41
C SER A 218 2.83 -17.11 -14.58
N ARG A 219 2.26 -15.93 -14.68
CA ARG A 219 2.95 -14.68 -14.95
C ARG A 219 2.47 -13.55 -14.02
N ILE A 220 3.41 -12.87 -13.38
CA ILE A 220 3.14 -11.68 -12.55
C ILE A 220 3.81 -10.47 -13.21
N ILE A 221 3.03 -9.46 -13.56
CA ILE A 221 3.54 -8.20 -14.10
C ILE A 221 3.56 -7.15 -13.00
N LEU A 222 4.73 -6.61 -12.73
CA LEU A 222 4.94 -5.56 -11.74
C LEU A 222 4.79 -4.20 -12.42
N ALA A 223 3.64 -3.58 -12.24
CA ALA A 223 3.18 -2.33 -12.85
C ALA A 223 3.20 -1.19 -11.84
N THR A 224 4.32 -1.02 -11.15
CA THR A 224 4.57 0.07 -10.21
C THR A 224 4.99 1.35 -10.95
N ASP A 225 4.98 2.50 -10.29
CA ASP A 225 5.35 3.79 -10.88
C ASP A 225 6.74 3.77 -11.56
N MET A 226 6.93 4.61 -12.58
CA MET A 226 8.20 4.74 -13.32
C MET A 226 9.18 5.69 -12.61
N ASP A 227 9.30 5.57 -11.29
CA ASP A 227 10.21 6.35 -10.46
C ASP A 227 11.02 5.45 -9.50
N ASP A 228 12.02 6.01 -8.81
CA ASP A 228 12.89 5.24 -7.90
C ASP A 228 12.13 4.47 -6.80
N PRO A 229 11.11 5.05 -6.13
CA PRO A 229 10.28 4.30 -5.20
C PRO A 229 9.51 3.14 -5.86
N GLY A 230 8.96 3.35 -7.06
CA GLY A 230 8.26 2.32 -7.82
C GLY A 230 9.19 1.17 -8.22
N GLU A 231 10.42 1.45 -8.64
CA GLU A 231 11.44 0.43 -8.90
C GLU A 231 11.80 -0.33 -7.61
N ALA A 232 11.93 0.36 -6.48
CA ALA A 232 12.19 -0.28 -5.20
C ALA A 232 11.02 -1.18 -4.77
N LEU A 233 9.77 -0.79 -5.02
CA LEU A 233 8.60 -1.61 -4.76
C LEU A 233 8.57 -2.85 -5.65
N ALA A 234 8.83 -2.70 -6.95
CA ALA A 234 8.89 -3.83 -7.89
C ALA A 234 9.92 -4.88 -7.42
N GLU A 235 11.12 -4.44 -7.04
CA GLU A 235 12.14 -5.36 -6.51
C GLU A 235 11.73 -6.02 -5.20
N GLU A 236 11.10 -5.29 -4.27
CA GLU A 236 10.60 -5.85 -3.02
C GLU A 236 9.50 -6.90 -3.23
N LEU A 237 8.62 -6.69 -4.21
CA LEU A 237 7.61 -7.68 -4.62
C LEU A 237 8.26 -8.89 -5.26
N ALA A 238 9.18 -8.69 -6.21
CA ALA A 238 9.87 -9.77 -6.92
C ALA A 238 10.67 -10.70 -5.98
N ARG A 239 11.27 -10.14 -4.92
CA ARG A 239 11.99 -10.91 -3.88
C ARG A 239 11.07 -11.87 -3.11
N ARG A 240 9.79 -11.54 -2.95
CA ARG A 240 8.79 -12.33 -2.19
C ARG A 240 8.02 -13.30 -3.07
N ILE A 241 7.69 -12.86 -4.27
CA ILE A 241 6.95 -13.66 -5.26
C ILE A 241 7.86 -14.70 -5.93
N GLY A 242 9.11 -14.32 -6.17
CA GLY A 242 10.09 -15.07 -6.94
C GLY A 242 10.36 -14.40 -8.29
N ARG A 243 11.60 -13.93 -8.49
CA ARG A 243 12.00 -13.15 -9.68
C ARG A 243 11.72 -13.86 -11.00
N ALA A 244 11.85 -15.19 -11.04
CA ALA A 244 11.61 -15.98 -12.27
C ALA A 244 10.16 -15.93 -12.76
N LYS A 245 9.22 -15.45 -11.91
CA LYS A 245 7.79 -15.35 -12.22
C LYS A 245 7.34 -13.90 -12.41
N CYS A 246 8.25 -12.93 -12.29
CA CYS A 246 7.95 -11.51 -12.32
C CYS A 246 8.55 -10.84 -13.56
N TRP A 247 7.75 -10.02 -14.21
CA TRP A 247 8.13 -9.16 -15.33
C TRP A 247 7.85 -7.71 -14.96
N ARG A 248 8.69 -6.80 -15.41
CA ARG A 248 8.54 -5.36 -15.18
C ARG A 248 7.96 -4.70 -16.42
N VAL A 249 6.85 -3.98 -16.26
CA VAL A 249 6.31 -3.14 -17.34
C VAL A 249 7.09 -1.84 -17.47
N THR A 250 7.13 -1.30 -18.68
CA THR A 250 7.57 0.07 -18.96
C THR A 250 6.40 0.86 -19.53
N PHE A 251 5.93 1.86 -18.82
CA PHE A 251 4.85 2.71 -19.26
C PHE A 251 5.38 3.93 -20.05
N PRO A 252 4.65 4.40 -21.09
CA PRO A 252 4.93 5.69 -21.71
C PRO A 252 4.58 6.88 -20.80
N GLY A 253 3.62 6.70 -19.88
CA GLY A 253 3.28 7.61 -18.79
C GLY A 253 4.02 7.29 -17.49
N LYS A 254 3.70 8.00 -16.42
CA LYS A 254 4.26 7.76 -15.09
C LYS A 254 3.84 6.41 -14.52
N ASP A 255 2.58 6.06 -14.70
CA ASP A 255 1.92 4.87 -14.18
C ASP A 255 0.84 4.37 -15.15
N ALA A 256 0.09 3.34 -14.79
CA ALA A 256 -0.95 2.77 -15.64
C ALA A 256 -2.11 3.74 -15.88
N ASN A 257 -2.52 4.50 -14.87
CA ASN A 257 -3.62 5.45 -15.00
C ASN A 257 -3.23 6.67 -15.86
N ASP A 258 -2.04 7.22 -15.67
CA ASP A 258 -1.52 8.29 -16.53
C ASP A 258 -1.38 7.82 -17.98
N THR A 259 -0.92 6.57 -18.19
CA THR A 259 -0.85 5.97 -19.53
C THR A 259 -2.23 5.86 -20.17
N LEU A 260 -3.25 5.42 -19.43
CA LEU A 260 -4.63 5.37 -19.94
C LEU A 260 -5.15 6.75 -20.32
N LEU A 261 -4.91 7.77 -19.48
CA LEU A 261 -5.37 9.13 -19.69
C LEU A 261 -4.71 9.82 -20.89
N GLU A 262 -3.40 9.68 -21.01
CA GLU A 262 -2.59 10.44 -21.97
C GLU A 262 -2.43 9.73 -23.32
N HIS A 263 -2.44 8.40 -23.31
CA HIS A 263 -2.11 7.57 -24.47
C HIS A 263 -3.23 6.59 -24.86
N GLY A 264 -4.25 6.44 -24.02
CA GLY A 264 -5.43 5.60 -24.29
C GLY A 264 -5.24 4.11 -23.99
N ALA A 265 -6.34 3.36 -24.15
CA ALA A 265 -6.41 1.95 -23.78
C ALA A 265 -5.48 1.05 -24.58
N GLU A 266 -5.29 1.34 -25.88
CA GLU A 266 -4.41 0.56 -26.75
C GLU A 266 -2.94 0.65 -26.32
N ALA A 267 -2.49 1.84 -25.91
CA ALA A 267 -1.13 2.03 -25.43
C ALA A 267 -0.92 1.33 -24.08
N LEU A 268 -1.92 1.37 -23.19
CA LEU A 268 -1.88 0.65 -21.91
C LEU A 268 -1.84 -0.87 -22.12
N GLN A 269 -2.69 -1.41 -23.01
CA GLN A 269 -2.68 -2.83 -23.38
C GLN A 269 -1.32 -3.25 -23.92
N LYS A 270 -0.79 -2.48 -24.87
CA LYS A 270 0.51 -2.74 -25.51
C LYS A 270 1.65 -2.78 -24.48
N ALA A 271 1.67 -1.85 -23.53
CA ALA A 271 2.70 -1.82 -22.48
C ALA A 271 2.69 -3.11 -21.62
N ILE A 272 1.51 -3.66 -21.35
CA ILE A 272 1.38 -4.93 -20.61
C ILE A 272 1.79 -6.13 -21.46
N ASP A 273 1.47 -6.13 -22.75
CA ASP A 273 1.81 -7.24 -23.67
C ASP A 273 3.32 -7.31 -23.94
N GLU A 274 4.01 -6.17 -23.91
CA GLU A 274 5.46 -6.05 -24.14
C GLU A 274 6.31 -6.24 -22.86
N ALA A 275 5.70 -6.41 -21.70
CA ALA A 275 6.38 -6.56 -20.40
C ALA A 275 7.17 -7.88 -20.27
#